data_2229b4d31df5d52d6e3f0da0e1132595
#
_entry.id   2229b4d31df5d52d6e3f0da0e1132595
#
_cell.length_a   1.000
_cell.length_b   1.000
_cell.length_c   1.000
_cell.angle_alpha   90.00
_cell.angle_beta   90.00
_cell.angle_gamma   90.00
#
_symmetry.space_group_name_H-M   'P 1'
#
loop_
_entity.id
_entity.type
_entity.pdbx_description
1 polymer ?
#
loop_
_entity_poly.entity_id
_entity_poly.type
_entity_poly.pdbx_seq_one_letter_code
_entity_poly.pdbx_strand_id
1 'polypeptide(L)'
;MAKLYVYDSYENRMLVYNNLNENDPMPYSYGSTLSVREFRGSSNARVLWTTTRAMEAWNLTRRRYGAGIPVGYAFKRIWEGGHGTASQHYAGVAFDVGQGTSRAIRQRIHAAATATRAWGYVEPLSMTPTWVHFDRRYGTPACSGTTSGYPTCRRGDKNTYVLILQDALNALGYTTGTLDGVFGARTETALKGVQRRFGLT
;
A
#
# COMPACT_ATOMS: atom_id res chain seq x y z
N MET A 1 -19.23 -1.33 -3.86
CA MET A 1 -18.81 -0.33 -2.85
C MET A 1 -17.64 -0.88 -2.04
N ALA A 2 -16.66 -0.05 -1.76
CA ALA A 2 -15.47 -0.37 -1.00
C ALA A 2 -15.47 0.28 0.38
N LYS A 3 -14.75 -0.34 1.32
CA LYS A 3 -14.33 0.26 2.58
C LYS A 3 -12.83 0.55 2.48
N LEU A 4 -12.41 1.74 2.90
CA LEU A 4 -11.01 2.13 2.86
C LEU A 4 -10.54 2.54 4.25
N TYR A 5 -9.40 2.01 4.66
CA TYR A 5 -8.66 2.45 5.82
C TYR A 5 -7.49 3.34 5.38
N VAL A 6 -7.35 4.50 5.99
CA VAL A 6 -6.21 5.39 5.79
C VAL A 6 -5.50 5.56 7.14
N TYR A 7 -4.30 5.03 7.24
CA TYR A 7 -3.48 5.26 8.43
C TYR A 7 -2.91 6.67 8.40
N ASP A 8 -3.33 7.47 9.36
CA ASP A 8 -2.80 8.81 9.60
C ASP A 8 -1.62 8.69 10.58
N SER A 9 -0.40 8.80 10.03
CA SER A 9 0.82 8.69 10.82
C SER A 9 1.15 9.93 11.64
N TYR A 10 0.49 11.05 11.37
CA TYR A 10 0.67 12.28 12.16
C TYR A 10 -0.06 12.18 13.48
N GLU A 11 -1.30 11.65 13.44
CA GLU A 11 -2.17 11.52 14.61
C GLU A 11 -2.19 10.09 15.17
N ASN A 12 -1.40 9.17 14.62
CA ASN A 12 -1.37 7.75 14.98
C ASN A 12 -2.78 7.14 15.08
N ARG A 13 -3.61 7.40 14.07
CA ARG A 13 -4.99 6.91 14.02
C ARG A 13 -5.34 6.27 12.69
N MET A 14 -6.33 5.39 12.72
CA MET A 14 -6.89 4.80 11.52
C MET A 14 -8.18 5.54 11.15
N LEU A 15 -8.19 6.20 10.00
CA LEU A 15 -9.37 6.81 9.42
C LEU A 15 -10.12 5.77 8.59
N VAL A 16 -11.44 5.83 8.62
CA VAL A 16 -12.30 4.84 7.95
C VAL A 16 -13.29 5.54 7.05
N TYR A 17 -13.27 5.15 5.77
CA TYR A 17 -14.21 5.61 4.76
C TYR A 17 -15.03 4.44 4.27
N ASN A 18 -16.35 4.55 4.35
CA ASN A 18 -17.27 3.49 4.00
C ASN A 18 -18.02 3.82 2.72
N ASN A 19 -18.54 2.79 2.05
CA ASN A 19 -19.44 2.90 0.90
C ASN A 19 -18.86 3.68 -0.30
N LEU A 20 -17.55 3.65 -0.50
CA LEU A 20 -16.93 4.28 -1.65
C LEU A 20 -17.27 3.53 -2.94
N ASN A 21 -17.67 4.28 -3.97
CA ASN A 21 -17.85 3.77 -5.33
C ASN A 21 -16.52 3.73 -6.07
N GLU A 22 -16.48 2.99 -7.19
CA GLU A 22 -15.26 2.85 -8.01
C GLU A 22 -14.73 4.18 -8.55
N ASN A 23 -15.63 5.10 -8.89
CA ASN A 23 -15.28 6.40 -9.46
C ASN A 23 -15.09 7.50 -8.41
N ASP A 24 -15.32 7.20 -7.14
CA ASP A 24 -15.05 8.16 -6.07
C ASP A 24 -13.55 8.44 -5.98
N PRO A 25 -13.15 9.68 -5.66
CA PRO A 25 -11.75 9.98 -5.43
C PRO A 25 -11.23 9.24 -4.20
N MET A 26 -9.98 8.80 -4.26
CA MET A 26 -9.31 8.29 -3.08
C MET A 26 -9.26 9.36 -2.00
N PRO A 27 -9.61 9.06 -0.75
CA PRO A 27 -9.43 9.97 0.37
C PRO A 27 -7.99 10.48 0.43
N TYR A 28 -7.81 11.75 0.83
CA TYR A 28 -6.54 12.48 0.78
C TYR A 28 -5.98 12.73 -0.62
N SER A 29 -6.68 12.37 -1.70
CA SER A 29 -6.32 12.86 -3.02
C SER A 29 -6.89 14.25 -3.24
N TYR A 30 -6.04 15.24 -3.42
CA TYR A 30 -6.49 16.59 -3.77
C TYR A 30 -6.90 16.63 -5.24
N GLY A 31 -8.14 17.02 -5.51
CA GLY A 31 -8.61 17.27 -6.86
C GLY A 31 -8.84 16.01 -7.71
N SER A 32 -9.33 14.93 -7.13
CA SER A 32 -9.74 13.71 -7.88
C SER A 32 -8.65 13.15 -8.80
N THR A 33 -7.41 13.16 -8.35
CA THR A 33 -6.25 12.72 -9.14
C THR A 33 -6.06 11.20 -9.18
N LEU A 34 -6.79 10.47 -8.35
CA LEU A 34 -6.76 9.02 -8.24
C LEU A 34 -8.14 8.55 -7.77
N SER A 35 -8.76 7.65 -8.50
CA SER A 35 -10.04 7.03 -8.12
C SER A 35 -9.81 5.74 -7.32
N VAL A 36 -10.86 5.31 -6.60
CA VAL A 36 -10.87 4.02 -5.90
C VAL A 36 -10.56 2.86 -6.84
N ARG A 37 -11.13 2.88 -8.06
CA ARG A 37 -10.88 1.88 -9.10
C ARG A 37 -9.41 1.82 -9.52
N GLU A 38 -8.80 2.97 -9.79
CA GLU A 38 -7.38 3.04 -10.18
C GLU A 38 -6.47 2.54 -9.04
N PHE A 39 -6.78 2.90 -7.80
CA PHE A 39 -6.03 2.42 -6.64
C PHE A 39 -6.20 0.92 -6.42
N ARG A 40 -7.43 0.39 -6.51
CA ARG A 40 -7.72 -1.04 -6.38
C ARG A 40 -7.06 -1.87 -7.49
N GLY A 41 -7.04 -1.34 -8.73
CA GLY A 41 -6.56 -2.07 -9.89
C GLY A 41 -7.28 -3.41 -10.10
N SER A 42 -6.52 -4.47 -10.28
CA SER A 42 -7.03 -5.84 -10.50
C SER A 42 -7.35 -6.60 -9.19
N SER A 43 -7.19 -6.02 -8.01
CA SER A 43 -7.54 -6.66 -6.75
C SER A 43 -9.06 -6.85 -6.62
N ASN A 44 -9.49 -7.97 -6.08
CA ASN A 44 -10.90 -8.25 -5.74
C ASN A 44 -11.27 -7.75 -4.33
N ALA A 45 -10.39 -7.01 -3.66
CA ALA A 45 -10.60 -6.56 -2.30
C ALA A 45 -11.78 -5.58 -2.18
N ARG A 46 -12.66 -5.84 -1.22
CA ARG A 46 -13.71 -4.91 -0.80
C ARG A 46 -13.24 -3.98 0.32
N VAL A 47 -12.14 -4.34 0.98
CA VAL A 47 -11.47 -3.54 2.00
C VAL A 47 -10.09 -3.19 1.46
N LEU A 48 -9.84 -1.90 1.35
CA LEU A 48 -8.58 -1.33 0.87
C LEU A 48 -7.92 -0.57 2.02
N TRP A 49 -6.63 -0.33 1.90
CA TRP A 49 -5.90 0.49 2.86
C TRP A 49 -4.74 1.23 2.22
N THR A 50 -4.41 2.37 2.80
CA THR A 50 -3.27 3.21 2.44
C THR A 50 -2.85 4.07 3.64
N THR A 51 -1.95 5.03 3.43
CA THR A 51 -1.52 5.99 4.44
C THR A 51 -1.71 7.43 3.93
N THR A 52 -1.89 8.38 4.85
CA THR A 52 -1.89 9.81 4.50
C THR A 52 -0.63 10.19 3.74
N ARG A 53 0.53 9.71 4.18
CA ARG A 53 1.83 10.05 3.56
C ARG A 53 1.97 9.51 2.14
N ALA A 54 1.45 8.33 1.84
CA ALA A 54 1.46 7.79 0.47
C ALA A 54 0.56 8.64 -0.46
N MET A 55 -0.60 9.03 0.03
CA MET A 55 -1.54 9.87 -0.74
C MET A 55 -1.00 11.29 -0.94
N GLU A 56 -0.34 11.88 0.06
CA GLU A 56 0.35 13.15 -0.06
C GLU A 56 1.49 13.10 -1.11
N ALA A 57 2.31 12.04 -1.05
CA ALA A 57 3.38 11.84 -2.01
C ALA A 57 2.83 11.68 -3.44
N TRP A 58 1.73 10.94 -3.61
CA TRP A 58 1.00 10.85 -4.88
C TRP A 58 0.57 12.23 -5.38
N ASN A 59 -0.09 13.02 -4.54
CA ASN A 59 -0.58 14.34 -4.90
C ASN A 59 0.55 15.30 -5.30
N LEU A 60 1.66 15.27 -4.58
CA LEU A 60 2.86 16.05 -4.92
C LEU A 60 3.41 15.65 -6.28
N THR A 61 3.50 14.33 -6.55
CA THR A 61 3.99 13.80 -7.82
C THR A 61 3.07 14.22 -8.97
N ARG A 62 1.74 14.05 -8.80
CA ARG A 62 0.74 14.46 -9.80
C ARG A 62 0.81 15.95 -10.13
N ARG A 63 0.90 16.81 -9.10
CA ARG A 63 1.03 18.26 -9.31
C ARG A 63 2.32 18.61 -10.05
N ARG A 64 3.44 18.01 -9.64
CA ARG A 64 4.74 18.27 -10.26
C ARG A 64 4.80 17.76 -11.71
N TYR A 65 4.20 16.63 -11.99
CA TYR A 65 4.12 16.09 -13.36
C TYR A 65 3.21 16.95 -14.26
N GLY A 66 2.16 17.55 -13.71
CA GLY A 66 1.27 18.47 -14.40
C GLY A 66 0.24 17.84 -15.35
N ALA A 67 0.14 16.51 -15.39
CA ALA A 67 -0.79 15.78 -16.27
C ALA A 67 -1.29 14.48 -15.63
N GLY A 68 -2.20 13.76 -16.29
CA GLY A 68 -2.64 12.41 -15.89
C GLY A 68 -1.45 11.45 -15.84
N ILE A 69 -1.38 10.63 -14.78
CA ILE A 69 -0.42 9.54 -14.66
C ILE A 69 -1.22 8.24 -14.71
N PRO A 70 -1.08 7.42 -15.77
CA PRO A 70 -1.73 6.12 -15.83
C PRO A 70 -1.24 5.21 -14.70
N VAL A 71 -2.16 4.71 -13.88
CA VAL A 71 -1.86 3.76 -12.80
C VAL A 71 -2.08 2.36 -13.32
N GLY A 72 -1.03 1.56 -13.39
CA GLY A 72 -1.11 0.15 -13.74
C GLY A 72 -1.32 -0.73 -12.52
N TYR A 73 -0.72 -0.32 -11.40
CA TYR A 73 -0.76 -1.10 -10.18
C TYR A 73 -0.55 -0.25 -8.93
N ALA A 74 -1.42 -0.37 -7.94
CA ALA A 74 -1.23 0.33 -6.67
C ALA A 74 -1.47 -0.59 -5.47
N PHE A 75 -2.59 -1.31 -5.41
CA PHE A 75 -3.00 -2.11 -4.26
C PHE A 75 -3.18 -3.58 -4.61
N LYS A 76 -2.80 -4.47 -3.70
CA LYS A 76 -3.13 -5.89 -3.73
C LYS A 76 -3.10 -6.50 -2.34
N ARG A 77 -3.84 -7.60 -2.15
CA ARG A 77 -3.75 -8.39 -0.92
C ARG A 77 -2.62 -9.39 -1.04
N ILE A 78 -1.91 -9.66 0.06
CA ILE A 78 -0.72 -10.53 0.03
C ILE A 78 -1.01 -11.92 -0.53
N TRP A 79 -2.17 -12.48 -0.25
CA TRP A 79 -2.57 -13.80 -0.74
C TRP A 79 -3.14 -13.81 -2.18
N GLU A 80 -3.37 -12.65 -2.79
CA GLU A 80 -3.63 -12.55 -4.24
C GLU A 80 -2.35 -12.75 -5.06
N GLY A 81 -1.18 -12.61 -4.44
CA GLY A 81 0.12 -12.84 -5.06
C GLY A 81 0.50 -11.81 -6.13
N GLY A 82 1.48 -12.15 -6.96
CA GLY A 82 1.93 -11.33 -8.08
C GLY A 82 3.09 -10.39 -7.78
N HIS A 83 3.48 -10.24 -6.51
CA HIS A 83 4.66 -9.49 -6.06
C HIS A 83 5.46 -10.30 -5.04
N GLY A 84 6.67 -9.85 -4.74
CA GLY A 84 7.47 -10.41 -3.65
C GLY A 84 6.76 -10.28 -2.29
N THR A 85 7.08 -11.18 -1.36
CA THR A 85 6.38 -11.32 -0.07
C THR A 85 6.42 -10.07 0.81
N ALA A 86 7.39 -9.18 0.59
CA ALA A 86 7.54 -7.90 1.30
C ALA A 86 7.20 -6.68 0.43
N SER A 87 6.37 -6.86 -0.59
CA SER A 87 5.99 -5.79 -1.51
C SER A 87 5.17 -4.71 -0.82
N GLN A 88 5.52 -3.44 -1.06
CA GLN A 88 4.81 -2.29 -0.53
C GLN A 88 3.41 -2.07 -1.17
N HIS A 89 3.11 -2.74 -2.26
CA HIS A 89 1.75 -2.80 -2.81
C HIS A 89 0.77 -3.45 -1.83
N TYR A 90 1.21 -4.46 -1.08
CA TYR A 90 0.39 -5.09 -0.04
C TYR A 90 0.13 -4.17 1.16
N ALA A 91 1.02 -3.21 1.40
CA ALA A 91 0.79 -2.16 2.40
C ALA A 91 -0.06 -0.99 1.89
N GLY A 92 -0.40 -0.97 0.58
CA GLY A 92 -1.14 0.10 -0.06
C GLY A 92 -0.37 1.41 -0.15
N VAL A 93 0.96 1.35 -0.19
CA VAL A 93 1.83 2.54 -0.20
C VAL A 93 2.76 2.61 -1.40
N ALA A 94 2.55 1.76 -2.40
CA ALA A 94 3.34 1.70 -3.63
C ALA A 94 2.48 1.89 -4.87
N PHE A 95 3.12 2.38 -5.92
CA PHE A 95 2.50 2.62 -7.22
C PHE A 95 3.44 2.18 -8.33
N ASP A 96 2.92 1.39 -9.26
CA ASP A 96 3.49 1.12 -10.58
C ASP A 96 2.69 1.90 -11.61
N VAL A 97 3.33 2.83 -12.30
CA VAL A 97 2.65 3.79 -13.17
C VAL A 97 3.33 3.89 -14.53
N GLY A 98 2.60 4.44 -15.49
CA GLY A 98 3.13 4.72 -16.83
C GLY A 98 3.30 3.49 -17.72
N GLN A 99 2.72 2.35 -17.37
CA GLN A 99 2.64 1.19 -18.25
C GLN A 99 1.97 1.59 -19.58
N GLY A 100 2.50 1.07 -20.69
CA GLY A 100 1.98 1.39 -22.03
C GLY A 100 2.34 2.78 -22.55
N THR A 101 3.05 3.61 -21.76
CA THR A 101 3.53 4.93 -22.21
C THR A 101 4.92 4.86 -22.83
N SER A 102 5.35 5.94 -23.53
CA SER A 102 6.68 6.03 -24.06
C SER A 102 7.75 6.14 -22.97
N ARG A 103 8.99 5.78 -23.29
CA ARG A 103 10.14 5.95 -22.38
C ARG A 103 10.28 7.41 -21.91
N ALA A 104 10.08 8.37 -22.79
CA ALA A 104 10.18 9.79 -22.46
C ALA A 104 9.12 10.21 -21.41
N ILE A 105 7.89 9.68 -21.51
CA ILE A 105 6.84 9.91 -20.52
C ILE A 105 7.24 9.31 -19.15
N ARG A 106 7.71 8.06 -19.14
CA ARG A 106 8.20 7.41 -17.90
C ARG A 106 9.36 8.16 -17.26
N GLN A 107 10.31 8.65 -18.04
CA GLN A 107 11.41 9.48 -17.53
C GLN A 107 10.89 10.76 -16.86
N ARG A 108 9.90 11.42 -17.44
CA ARG A 108 9.27 12.62 -16.85
C ARG A 108 8.52 12.30 -15.56
N ILE A 109 7.78 11.18 -15.52
CA ILE A 109 7.09 10.74 -14.29
C ILE A 109 8.11 10.42 -13.20
N HIS A 110 9.15 9.65 -13.52
CA HIS A 110 10.23 9.31 -12.60
C HIS A 110 10.91 10.56 -12.04
N ALA A 111 11.29 11.51 -12.91
CA ALA A 111 11.89 12.77 -12.51
C ALA A 111 10.96 13.59 -11.60
N ALA A 112 9.65 13.64 -11.90
CA ALA A 112 8.66 14.29 -11.05
C ALA A 112 8.58 13.63 -9.66
N ALA A 113 8.49 12.30 -9.59
CA ALA A 113 8.44 11.57 -8.33
C ALA A 113 9.71 11.81 -7.49
N THR A 114 10.89 11.65 -8.10
CA THR A 114 12.19 11.87 -7.43
C THR A 114 12.31 13.29 -6.88
N ALA A 115 11.93 14.28 -7.67
CA ALA A 115 12.06 15.69 -7.29
C ALA A 115 11.09 16.13 -6.17
N THR A 116 10.04 15.36 -5.87
CA THR A 116 9.16 15.66 -4.71
C THR A 116 9.86 15.40 -3.38
N ARG A 117 10.81 14.47 -3.33
CA ARG A 117 11.43 13.94 -2.09
C ARG A 117 10.40 13.39 -1.08
N ALA A 118 9.18 13.10 -1.55
CA ALA A 118 8.10 12.62 -0.70
C ALA A 118 8.03 11.09 -0.61
N TRP A 119 8.65 10.38 -1.56
CA TRP A 119 8.71 8.92 -1.57
C TRP A 119 9.85 8.40 -0.72
N GLY A 120 9.66 7.25 -0.09
CA GLY A 120 10.72 6.52 0.59
C GLY A 120 11.68 5.82 -0.37
N TYR A 121 11.15 5.42 -1.53
CA TYR A 121 11.90 4.82 -2.62
C TYR A 121 11.30 5.20 -3.98
N VAL A 122 12.13 5.52 -4.92
CA VAL A 122 11.80 5.65 -6.36
C VAL A 122 12.76 4.74 -7.10
N GLU A 123 12.23 3.70 -7.74
CA GLU A 123 13.05 2.67 -8.35
C GLU A 123 13.74 3.20 -9.62
N PRO A 124 15.05 2.93 -9.82
CA PRO A 124 15.73 3.30 -11.03
C PRO A 124 15.07 2.71 -12.27
N LEU A 125 14.92 3.52 -13.33
CA LEU A 125 14.30 3.08 -14.59
C LEU A 125 15.05 1.95 -15.30
N SER A 126 16.28 1.66 -14.92
CA SER A 126 17.03 0.50 -15.39
C SER A 126 16.46 -0.82 -14.84
N MET A 127 15.84 -0.78 -13.67
CA MET A 127 15.20 -1.95 -13.03
C MET A 127 13.76 -2.14 -13.50
N THR A 128 13.06 -1.05 -13.83
CA THR A 128 11.67 -1.05 -14.30
C THR A 128 11.52 -0.33 -15.65
N PRO A 129 12.08 -0.87 -16.74
CA PRO A 129 12.17 -0.16 -18.03
C PRO A 129 10.80 0.11 -18.68
N THR A 130 9.75 -0.62 -18.28
CA THR A 130 8.40 -0.54 -18.88
C THR A 130 7.37 0.16 -17.99
N TRP A 131 7.72 0.49 -16.75
CA TRP A 131 6.91 1.28 -15.81
C TRP A 131 7.79 2.13 -14.90
N VAL A 132 7.19 2.87 -14.01
CA VAL A 132 7.87 3.62 -12.93
C VAL A 132 7.32 3.12 -11.61
N HIS A 133 8.19 2.62 -10.74
CA HIS A 133 7.83 2.23 -9.38
C HIS A 133 8.27 3.29 -8.38
N PHE A 134 7.38 3.63 -7.46
CA PHE A 134 7.71 4.41 -6.26
C PHE A 134 6.83 4.00 -5.09
N ASP A 135 7.40 4.06 -3.89
CA ASP A 135 6.67 3.72 -2.67
C ASP A 135 7.02 4.61 -1.48
N ARG A 136 6.09 4.66 -0.54
CA ARG A 136 6.26 5.34 0.75
C ARG A 136 6.40 4.31 1.86
N ARG A 137 7.46 3.51 1.79
CA ARG A 137 7.78 2.47 2.77
C ARG A 137 8.04 3.06 4.16
N TYR A 138 7.73 2.28 5.18
CA TYR A 138 7.80 2.70 6.57
C TYR A 138 9.23 2.51 7.14
N GLY A 139 10.20 3.28 6.62
CA GLY A 139 11.58 3.29 7.13
C GLY A 139 12.39 2.00 6.94
N THR A 140 11.77 0.94 6.44
CA THR A 140 12.39 -0.37 6.23
C THR A 140 12.44 -0.68 4.74
N PRO A 141 13.59 -1.02 4.18
CA PRO A 141 13.67 -1.44 2.78
C PRO A 141 12.82 -2.69 2.54
N ALA A 142 11.93 -2.64 1.56
CA ALA A 142 11.06 -3.77 1.23
C ALA A 142 11.83 -4.98 0.66
N CYS A 143 13.01 -4.75 0.10
CA CYS A 143 13.79 -5.75 -0.63
C CYS A 143 15.26 -5.70 -0.21
N SER A 144 15.55 -5.89 1.06
CA SER A 144 16.94 -5.89 1.56
C SER A 144 17.64 -7.25 1.50
N GLY A 145 17.10 -8.21 0.74
CA GLY A 145 17.62 -9.59 0.71
C GLY A 145 17.40 -10.37 2.00
N THR A 146 16.69 -9.80 2.94
CA THR A 146 16.26 -10.42 4.19
C THR A 146 14.73 -10.52 4.21
N THR A 147 14.17 -11.38 5.03
CA THR A 147 12.73 -11.49 5.27
C THR A 147 12.13 -10.24 5.93
N SER A 148 12.93 -9.23 6.22
CA SER A 148 12.60 -8.02 6.97
C SER A 148 12.16 -6.83 6.12
N GLY A 149 11.39 -7.05 5.04
CA GLY A 149 10.85 -5.96 4.23
C GLY A 149 9.76 -5.12 4.91
N TYR A 150 9.18 -5.63 6.00
CA TYR A 150 8.15 -4.96 6.78
C TYR A 150 8.63 -4.67 8.21
N PRO A 151 8.09 -3.64 8.86
CA PRO A 151 8.35 -3.43 10.27
C PRO A 151 7.81 -4.59 11.11
N THR A 152 8.47 -4.89 12.23
CA THR A 152 7.92 -5.82 13.21
C THR A 152 6.64 -5.26 13.80
N CYS A 153 5.55 -6.02 13.74
CA CYS A 153 4.28 -5.65 14.35
C CYS A 153 4.16 -6.25 15.75
N ARG A 154 3.75 -5.44 16.71
CA ARG A 154 3.57 -5.80 18.12
C ARG A 154 2.21 -5.37 18.63
N ARG A 155 1.76 -5.96 19.74
CA ARG A 155 0.54 -5.53 20.42
C ARG A 155 0.58 -4.03 20.75
N GLY A 156 -0.47 -3.32 20.38
CA GLY A 156 -0.60 -1.88 20.48
C GLY A 156 -0.28 -1.12 19.18
N ASP A 157 0.42 -1.75 18.22
CA ASP A 157 0.71 -1.12 16.95
C ASP A 157 -0.56 -0.84 16.14
N LYS A 158 -0.51 0.25 15.38
CA LYS A 158 -1.59 0.67 14.50
C LYS A 158 -1.01 1.18 13.19
N ASN A 159 -1.21 0.44 12.10
CA ASN A 159 -0.74 0.82 10.77
C ASN A 159 -1.25 -0.15 9.69
N THR A 160 -0.86 0.09 8.43
CA THR A 160 -1.25 -0.75 7.28
C THR A 160 -0.57 -2.13 7.29
N TYR A 161 0.57 -2.29 7.93
CA TYR A 161 1.23 -3.59 8.05
C TYR A 161 0.48 -4.52 9.01
N VAL A 162 -0.18 -3.95 10.01
CA VAL A 162 -1.12 -4.71 10.84
C VAL A 162 -2.34 -5.15 10.03
N LEU A 163 -2.83 -4.33 9.08
CA LEU A 163 -3.90 -4.74 8.15
C LEU A 163 -3.47 -5.90 7.26
N ILE A 164 -2.25 -5.89 6.74
CA ILE A 164 -1.70 -7.04 5.99
C ILE A 164 -1.72 -8.30 6.86
N LEU A 165 -1.22 -8.20 8.09
CA LEU A 165 -1.19 -9.32 9.03
C LEU A 165 -2.59 -9.86 9.33
N GLN A 166 -3.54 -8.98 9.67
CA GLN A 166 -4.91 -9.36 9.97
C GLN A 166 -5.58 -10.04 8.77
N ASP A 167 -5.39 -9.48 7.57
CA ASP A 167 -5.95 -10.03 6.34
C ASP A 167 -5.37 -11.41 6.01
N ALA A 168 -4.06 -11.58 6.13
CA ALA A 168 -3.39 -12.86 5.94
C ALA A 168 -3.82 -13.91 6.95
N LEU A 169 -3.92 -13.55 8.24
CA LEU A 169 -4.40 -14.45 9.29
C LEU A 169 -5.83 -14.92 9.04
N ASN A 170 -6.72 -13.99 8.67
CA ASN A 170 -8.10 -14.32 8.33
C ASN A 170 -8.17 -15.26 7.10
N ALA A 171 -7.34 -15.03 6.07
CA ALA A 171 -7.27 -15.90 4.89
C ALA A 171 -6.78 -17.31 5.23
N LEU A 172 -5.95 -17.45 6.26
CA LEU A 172 -5.49 -18.74 6.79
C LEU A 172 -6.49 -19.41 7.76
N GLY A 173 -7.65 -18.80 7.99
CA GLY A 173 -8.68 -19.32 8.90
C GLY A 173 -8.49 -18.93 10.37
N TYR A 174 -7.54 -18.07 10.69
CA TYR A 174 -7.29 -17.56 12.05
C TYR A 174 -7.94 -16.19 12.21
N THR A 175 -9.16 -16.16 12.72
CA THR A 175 -9.93 -14.91 12.81
C THR A 175 -9.30 -13.88 13.73
N THR A 176 -9.07 -12.69 13.22
CA THR A 176 -8.62 -11.52 13.99
C THR A 176 -9.77 -10.61 14.40
N GLY A 177 -11.01 -10.93 13.97
CA GLY A 177 -12.17 -10.04 14.06
C GLY A 177 -12.21 -9.06 12.89
N THR A 178 -12.52 -7.80 13.18
CA THR A 178 -12.56 -6.75 12.17
C THR A 178 -11.15 -6.44 11.66
N LEU A 179 -11.01 -6.25 10.35
CA LEU A 179 -9.81 -5.63 9.78
C LEU A 179 -9.83 -4.15 10.17
N ASP A 180 -9.04 -3.76 11.13
CA ASP A 180 -9.01 -2.39 11.69
C ASP A 180 -7.61 -1.77 11.75
N GLY A 181 -6.59 -2.58 11.45
CA GLY A 181 -5.19 -2.16 11.49
C GLY A 181 -4.64 -1.93 12.89
N VAL A 182 -5.35 -2.40 13.93
CA VAL A 182 -4.90 -2.34 15.32
C VAL A 182 -4.47 -3.72 15.79
N PHE A 183 -3.23 -3.87 16.22
CA PHE A 183 -2.74 -5.12 16.78
C PHE A 183 -3.26 -5.30 18.20
N GLY A 184 -4.51 -5.79 18.30
CA GLY A 184 -5.17 -6.08 19.56
C GLY A 184 -5.00 -7.53 20.01
N ALA A 185 -5.66 -7.88 21.11
CA ALA A 185 -5.60 -9.22 21.71
C ALA A 185 -6.06 -10.33 20.73
N ARG A 186 -7.06 -10.06 19.89
CA ARG A 186 -7.54 -11.04 18.89
C ARG A 186 -6.48 -11.30 17.81
N THR A 187 -5.84 -10.24 17.32
CA THR A 187 -4.73 -10.37 16.35
C THR A 187 -3.57 -11.15 16.95
N GLU A 188 -3.22 -10.89 18.21
CA GLU A 188 -2.17 -11.63 18.93
C GLU A 188 -2.52 -13.11 19.07
N THR A 189 -3.74 -13.42 19.47
CA THR A 189 -4.21 -14.82 19.61
C THR A 189 -4.16 -15.57 18.29
N ALA A 190 -4.64 -14.93 17.20
CA ALA A 190 -4.60 -15.49 15.86
C ALA A 190 -3.16 -15.74 15.39
N LEU A 191 -2.26 -14.78 15.59
CA LEU A 191 -0.84 -14.91 15.25
C LEU A 191 -0.18 -16.06 16.01
N LYS A 192 -0.37 -16.13 17.32
CA LYS A 192 0.15 -17.24 18.17
C LYS A 192 -0.41 -18.59 17.71
N GLY A 193 -1.65 -18.63 17.22
CA GLY A 193 -2.26 -19.83 16.63
C GLY A 193 -1.50 -20.32 15.40
N VAL A 194 -1.19 -19.41 14.47
CA VAL A 194 -0.36 -19.71 13.29
C VAL A 194 1.04 -20.14 13.70
N GLN A 195 1.68 -19.38 14.58
CA GLN A 195 3.04 -19.69 15.04
C GLN A 195 3.14 -21.10 15.62
N ARG A 196 2.23 -21.48 16.50
CA ARG A 196 2.17 -22.86 17.06
C ARG A 196 1.94 -23.90 15.97
N ARG A 197 1.04 -23.64 15.01
CA ARG A 197 0.72 -24.58 13.93
C ARG A 197 1.93 -24.89 13.06
N PHE A 198 2.79 -23.91 12.84
CA PHE A 198 3.95 -24.02 11.94
C PHE A 198 5.30 -24.10 12.68
N GLY A 199 5.30 -24.23 14.01
CA GLY A 199 6.54 -24.34 14.79
C GLY A 199 7.42 -23.08 14.75
N LEU A 200 6.80 -21.89 14.68
CA LEU A 200 7.51 -20.61 14.57
C LEU A 200 7.72 -19.88 15.92
N THR A 201 7.61 -20.57 17.03
CA THR A 201 7.82 -20.03 18.40
C THR A 201 9.11 -20.52 18.99
#